data_7f9ba51dca81ebafc403cb1adb536346
#
_entry.id   7f9ba51dca81ebafc403cb1adb536346
#
_cell.length_a   1.000
_cell.length_b   1.000
_cell.length_c   1.000
_cell.angle_alpha   90.00
_cell.angle_beta   90.00
_cell.angle_gamma   90.00
#
_symmetry.space_group_name_H-M   'P 1'
#
loop_
_entity.id
_entity.type
_entity.pdbx_description
1 polymer ?
#
loop_
_entity_poly.entity_id
_entity_poly.type
_entity_poly.pdbx_seq_one_letter_code
_entity_poly.pdbx_strand_id
1 'polypeptide(L)'
;IDLDVPYISLSGGEPMVHPKFFDLVEYAAGRGSQLKIETNGQFLTPEASQRLKDARVKSVQVSLDGATRETFNKMRVRGEFTEVVQGIRNAADAGVPLEINYSPTKFNTHEIGKAVDMAYELGAHAFYTGRTMYTGTAVKTWHLLCPSAEQYVDYFRVLHEKSAEYEGRMRVHFHEQGILSEMRERLQSPAALLIVLPNGLVKLINALPFICGDLRKESLQDIWTNFQNAWQDPQIVQFVHDMENDPKKTADLHKWIFV
;
A
#
# COMPACT_ATOMS: atom_id res chain seq x y z
N ILE A 1 -9.93 -5.07 17.91
CA ILE A 1 -11.06 -4.20 18.27
C ILE A 1 -11.13 -4.08 19.80
N ASP A 2 -11.04 -5.20 20.52
CA ASP A 2 -11.05 -5.18 21.99
C ASP A 2 -9.78 -4.56 22.61
N LEU A 3 -8.78 -4.23 21.79
CA LEU A 3 -7.54 -3.54 22.16
C LEU A 3 -7.49 -2.10 21.61
N ASP A 4 -8.65 -1.50 21.35
CA ASP A 4 -8.77 -0.14 20.83
C ASP A 4 -7.92 0.11 19.55
N VAL A 5 -7.90 -0.86 18.63
CA VAL A 5 -7.24 -0.68 17.34
C VAL A 5 -8.02 0.37 16.54
N PRO A 6 -7.50 1.59 16.42
CA PRO A 6 -8.28 2.70 15.85
C PRO A 6 -8.42 2.60 14.34
N TYR A 7 -7.55 1.83 13.69
CA TYR A 7 -7.43 1.83 12.24
C TYR A 7 -7.07 0.45 11.70
N ILE A 8 -7.82 -0.04 10.73
CA ILE A 8 -7.59 -1.32 10.05
C ILE A 8 -7.53 -1.08 8.55
N SER A 9 -6.46 -1.53 7.89
CA SER A 9 -6.39 -1.59 6.43
C SER A 9 -6.65 -3.02 5.97
N LEU A 10 -7.64 -3.21 5.10
CA LEU A 10 -7.87 -4.46 4.40
C LEU A 10 -7.19 -4.40 3.04
N SER A 11 -6.16 -5.20 2.89
CA SER A 11 -5.26 -5.24 1.73
C SER A 11 -4.92 -6.70 1.38
N GLY A 12 -3.90 -6.91 0.57
CA GLY A 12 -3.37 -8.23 0.26
C GLY A 12 -3.30 -8.48 -1.24
N GLY A 13 -3.94 -9.56 -1.75
CA GLY A 13 -4.20 -9.74 -3.18
C GLY A 13 -5.28 -8.75 -3.59
N GLU A 14 -6.52 -9.24 -3.70
CA GLU A 14 -7.69 -8.38 -3.85
C GLU A 14 -8.68 -8.73 -2.71
N PRO A 15 -8.87 -7.84 -1.72
CA PRO A 15 -9.71 -8.16 -0.57
C PRO A 15 -11.17 -8.35 -0.94
N MET A 16 -11.66 -7.65 -1.96
CA MET A 16 -13.07 -7.67 -2.35
C MET A 16 -13.51 -9.00 -2.99
N VAL A 17 -12.59 -9.89 -3.39
CA VAL A 17 -12.95 -11.23 -3.86
C VAL A 17 -13.25 -12.21 -2.71
N HIS A 18 -12.91 -11.85 -1.48
CA HIS A 18 -13.18 -12.73 -0.35
C HIS A 18 -14.69 -12.79 -0.05
N PRO A 19 -15.30 -13.99 0.02
CA PRO A 19 -16.76 -14.11 0.15
C PRO A 19 -17.35 -13.44 1.40
N LYS A 20 -16.52 -13.28 2.46
CA LYS A 20 -16.91 -12.60 3.70
C LYS A 20 -16.34 -11.18 3.80
N PHE A 21 -15.96 -10.57 2.70
CA PHE A 21 -15.34 -9.24 2.73
C PHE A 21 -16.26 -8.21 3.40
N PHE A 22 -17.49 -8.12 2.94
CA PHE A 22 -18.45 -7.16 3.50
C PHE A 22 -18.88 -7.49 4.93
N ASP A 23 -18.97 -8.78 5.30
CA ASP A 23 -19.22 -9.17 6.70
C ASP A 23 -18.14 -8.64 7.63
N LEU A 24 -16.87 -8.72 7.18
CA LEU A 24 -15.72 -8.18 7.93
C LEU A 24 -15.75 -6.66 8.01
N VAL A 25 -16.07 -5.98 6.90
CA VAL A 25 -16.20 -4.52 6.84
C VAL A 25 -17.29 -4.04 7.81
N GLU A 26 -18.47 -4.61 7.72
CA GLU A 26 -19.63 -4.26 8.55
C GLU A 26 -19.40 -4.57 10.02
N TYR A 27 -18.76 -5.71 10.33
CA TYR A 27 -18.38 -6.07 11.70
C TYR A 27 -17.41 -5.08 12.30
N ALA A 28 -16.32 -4.74 11.60
CA ALA A 28 -15.31 -3.84 12.11
C ALA A 28 -15.83 -2.39 12.22
N ALA A 29 -16.60 -1.92 11.25
CA ALA A 29 -17.24 -0.62 11.27
C ALA A 29 -18.25 -0.51 12.44
N GLY A 30 -19.07 -1.55 12.66
CA GLY A 30 -20.00 -1.63 13.77
C GLY A 30 -19.35 -1.62 15.16
N ARG A 31 -18.05 -1.93 15.23
CA ARG A 31 -17.21 -1.83 16.44
C ARG A 31 -16.45 -0.50 16.56
N GLY A 32 -16.68 0.44 15.64
CA GLY A 32 -16.07 1.78 15.67
C GLY A 32 -14.66 1.86 15.09
N SER A 33 -14.13 0.78 14.48
CA SER A 33 -12.84 0.83 13.81
C SER A 33 -12.92 1.64 12.52
N GLN A 34 -11.93 2.49 12.27
CA GLN A 34 -11.76 3.16 10.99
C GLN A 34 -11.16 2.20 9.97
N LEU A 35 -11.82 2.04 8.84
CA LEU A 35 -11.40 1.10 7.80
C LEU A 35 -10.84 1.81 6.59
N LYS A 36 -9.70 1.33 6.10
CA LYS A 36 -9.17 1.60 4.77
C LYS A 36 -9.25 0.32 3.93
N ILE A 37 -9.70 0.45 2.69
CA ILE A 37 -9.74 -0.66 1.74
C ILE A 37 -8.73 -0.39 0.64
N GLU A 38 -7.82 -1.32 0.39
CA GLU A 38 -6.85 -1.24 -0.69
C GLU A 38 -7.23 -2.27 -1.76
N THR A 39 -7.61 -1.80 -2.94
CA THR A 39 -8.20 -2.64 -4.00
C THR A 39 -7.60 -2.35 -5.37
N ASN A 40 -7.73 -3.30 -6.27
CA ASN A 40 -7.45 -3.10 -7.69
C ASN A 40 -8.54 -2.29 -8.42
N GLY A 41 -9.69 -2.05 -7.78
CA GLY A 41 -10.80 -1.23 -8.28
C GLY A 41 -11.83 -1.95 -9.16
N GLN A 42 -11.56 -3.17 -9.62
CA GLN A 42 -12.45 -3.88 -10.56
C GLN A 42 -13.79 -4.33 -9.93
N PHE A 43 -13.82 -4.45 -8.60
CA PHE A 43 -15.01 -4.90 -7.86
C PHE A 43 -15.82 -3.76 -7.24
N LEU A 44 -15.49 -2.51 -7.54
CA LEU A 44 -16.22 -1.33 -7.10
C LEU A 44 -17.46 -1.11 -7.98
N THR A 45 -18.44 -2.03 -7.87
CA THR A 45 -19.76 -1.83 -8.49
C THR A 45 -20.51 -0.72 -7.75
N PRO A 46 -21.59 -0.15 -8.33
CA PRO A 46 -22.45 0.80 -7.61
C PRO A 46 -22.92 0.27 -6.26
N GLU A 47 -23.35 -1.00 -6.20
CA GLU A 47 -23.84 -1.65 -4.98
C GLU A 47 -22.73 -1.82 -3.95
N ALA A 48 -21.53 -2.26 -4.38
CA ALA A 48 -20.37 -2.41 -3.51
C ALA A 48 -19.94 -1.05 -2.95
N SER A 49 -19.92 -0.02 -3.79
CA SER A 49 -19.58 1.35 -3.41
C SER A 49 -20.57 1.91 -2.38
N GLN A 50 -21.87 1.67 -2.58
CA GLN A 50 -22.89 2.07 -1.62
C GLN A 50 -22.71 1.38 -0.26
N ARG A 51 -22.41 0.07 -0.24
CA ARG A 51 -22.15 -0.67 1.02
C ARG A 51 -20.92 -0.12 1.76
N LEU A 52 -19.84 0.23 1.04
CA LEU A 52 -18.65 0.85 1.63
C LEU A 52 -18.99 2.23 2.21
N LYS A 53 -19.83 3.01 1.53
CA LYS A 53 -20.33 4.30 2.03
C LYS A 53 -21.17 4.13 3.30
N ASP A 54 -22.09 3.18 3.30
CA ASP A 54 -22.97 2.92 4.45
C ASP A 54 -22.18 2.43 5.67
N ALA A 55 -21.13 1.63 5.45
CA ALA A 55 -20.18 1.22 6.46
C ALA A 55 -19.24 2.37 6.94
N ARG A 56 -19.32 3.55 6.31
CA ARG A 56 -18.52 4.72 6.62
C ARG A 56 -17.01 4.43 6.65
N VAL A 57 -16.54 3.67 5.65
CA VAL A 57 -15.09 3.42 5.53
C VAL A 57 -14.34 4.75 5.46
N LYS A 58 -13.18 4.82 6.08
CA LYS A 58 -12.34 6.02 6.12
C LYS A 58 -11.87 6.41 4.71
N SER A 59 -11.45 5.42 3.92
CA SER A 59 -11.08 5.61 2.52
C SER A 59 -11.04 4.29 1.75
N VAL A 60 -11.17 4.41 0.43
CA VAL A 60 -10.85 3.35 -0.52
C VAL A 60 -9.67 3.80 -1.35
N GLN A 61 -8.55 3.08 -1.27
CA GLN A 61 -7.37 3.32 -2.07
C GLN A 61 -7.36 2.39 -3.27
N VAL A 62 -7.42 2.96 -4.46
CA VAL A 62 -7.40 2.22 -5.72
C VAL A 62 -6.02 2.29 -6.35
N SER A 63 -5.50 1.14 -6.78
CA SER A 63 -4.25 1.06 -7.51
C SER A 63 -4.47 1.41 -8.99
N LEU A 64 -3.91 2.55 -9.42
CA LEU A 64 -4.03 3.05 -10.80
C LEU A 64 -2.63 3.35 -11.36
N ASP A 65 -1.94 2.34 -11.90
CA ASP A 65 -0.53 2.41 -12.31
C ASP A 65 -0.31 2.91 -13.75
N GLY A 66 -1.21 3.70 -14.28
CA GLY A 66 -1.10 4.35 -15.60
C GLY A 66 -2.22 5.34 -15.82
N ALA A 67 -1.93 6.45 -16.50
CA ALA A 67 -2.92 7.44 -16.92
C ALA A 67 -3.55 7.12 -18.28
N THR A 68 -3.04 6.09 -18.97
CA THR A 68 -3.57 5.58 -20.22
C THR A 68 -3.80 4.08 -20.14
N ARG A 69 -4.72 3.57 -20.97
CA ARG A 69 -4.95 2.12 -21.09
C ARG A 69 -3.66 1.37 -21.45
N GLU A 70 -2.87 1.92 -22.35
CA GLU A 70 -1.63 1.28 -22.80
C GLU A 70 -0.65 1.08 -21.64
N THR A 71 -0.39 2.13 -20.89
CA THR A 71 0.54 2.11 -19.77
C THR A 71 0.00 1.27 -18.62
N PHE A 72 -1.28 1.42 -18.28
CA PHE A 72 -1.93 0.62 -17.25
C PHE A 72 -1.84 -0.88 -17.55
N ASN A 73 -2.15 -1.31 -18.78
CA ASN A 73 -2.16 -2.71 -19.16
C ASN A 73 -0.74 -3.32 -19.21
N LYS A 74 0.31 -2.54 -19.43
CA LYS A 74 1.70 -2.99 -19.26
C LYS A 74 2.03 -3.35 -17.83
N MET A 75 1.41 -2.63 -16.88
CA MET A 75 1.63 -2.83 -15.45
C MET A 75 0.72 -3.92 -14.86
N ARG A 76 -0.51 -3.98 -15.32
CA ARG A 76 -1.56 -4.84 -14.77
C ARG A 76 -2.14 -5.76 -15.83
N VAL A 77 -1.45 -6.87 -16.06
CA VAL A 77 -1.74 -7.86 -17.13
C VAL A 77 -3.15 -8.44 -17.06
N ARG A 78 -3.79 -8.46 -15.88
CA ARG A 78 -5.17 -8.95 -15.67
C ARG A 78 -6.16 -7.83 -15.32
N GLY A 79 -5.72 -6.59 -15.39
CA GLY A 79 -6.56 -5.44 -15.09
C GLY A 79 -7.13 -4.84 -16.39
N GLU A 80 -8.36 -4.40 -16.32
CA GLU A 80 -8.99 -3.65 -17.40
C GLU A 80 -9.12 -2.19 -17.01
N PHE A 81 -8.34 -1.32 -17.66
CA PHE A 81 -8.28 0.11 -17.36
C PHE A 81 -9.65 0.77 -17.25
N THR A 82 -10.54 0.45 -18.20
CA THR A 82 -11.89 1.04 -18.26
C THR A 82 -12.74 0.61 -17.05
N GLU A 83 -12.62 -0.65 -16.63
CA GLU A 83 -13.34 -1.18 -15.47
C GLU A 83 -12.84 -0.51 -14.17
N VAL A 84 -11.52 -0.35 -14.02
CA VAL A 84 -10.94 0.31 -12.85
C VAL A 84 -11.38 1.78 -12.78
N VAL A 85 -11.31 2.51 -13.89
CA VAL A 85 -11.77 3.90 -13.96
C VAL A 85 -13.28 4.00 -13.65
N GLN A 86 -14.07 3.07 -14.17
CA GLN A 86 -15.51 3.02 -13.84
C GLN A 86 -15.74 2.70 -12.37
N GLY A 87 -14.97 1.79 -11.79
CA GLY A 87 -15.04 1.48 -10.36
C GLY A 87 -14.71 2.69 -9.48
N ILE A 88 -13.68 3.47 -9.84
CA ILE A 88 -13.36 4.72 -9.15
C ILE A 88 -14.53 5.72 -9.24
N ARG A 89 -15.16 5.88 -10.42
CA ARG A 89 -16.34 6.74 -10.58
C ARG A 89 -17.51 6.27 -9.74
N ASN A 90 -17.82 4.97 -9.73
CA ASN A 90 -18.88 4.42 -8.90
C ASN A 90 -18.68 4.75 -7.42
N ALA A 91 -17.44 4.63 -6.92
CA ALA A 91 -17.13 4.97 -5.53
C ALA A 91 -17.20 6.49 -5.28
N ALA A 92 -16.77 7.33 -6.23
CA ALA A 92 -16.91 8.78 -6.15
C ALA A 92 -18.39 9.20 -6.13
N ASP A 93 -19.20 8.66 -7.02
CA ASP A 93 -20.64 8.95 -7.12
C ASP A 93 -21.40 8.53 -5.84
N ALA A 94 -21.01 7.42 -5.21
CA ALA A 94 -21.51 7.02 -3.90
C ALA A 94 -21.01 7.92 -2.76
N GLY A 95 -20.03 8.79 -3.00
CA GLY A 95 -19.42 9.66 -1.99
C GLY A 95 -18.49 8.93 -1.01
N VAL A 96 -17.86 7.85 -1.45
CA VAL A 96 -16.80 7.17 -0.70
C VAL A 96 -15.51 8.00 -0.78
N PRO A 97 -14.79 8.27 0.34
CA PRO A 97 -13.51 8.94 0.26
C PRO A 97 -12.49 8.12 -0.52
N LEU A 98 -11.97 8.69 -1.61
CA LEU A 98 -11.08 8.02 -2.55
C LEU A 98 -9.63 8.43 -2.42
N GLU A 99 -8.75 7.46 -2.50
CA GLU A 99 -7.31 7.63 -2.63
C GLU A 99 -6.82 6.87 -3.86
N ILE A 100 -5.83 7.40 -4.55
CA ILE A 100 -5.16 6.69 -5.65
C ILE A 100 -3.74 6.32 -5.22
N ASN A 101 -3.36 5.07 -5.48
CA ASN A 101 -1.97 4.62 -5.33
C ASN A 101 -1.36 4.37 -6.71
N TYR A 102 -0.14 4.86 -6.91
CA TYR A 102 0.60 4.74 -8.15
C TYR A 102 1.99 4.17 -7.91
N SER A 103 2.31 3.04 -8.52
CA SER A 103 3.62 2.39 -8.40
C SER A 103 4.49 2.75 -9.62
N PRO A 104 5.58 3.54 -9.46
CA PRO A 104 6.39 3.94 -10.59
C PRO A 104 7.20 2.78 -11.16
N THR A 105 7.31 2.75 -12.47
CA THR A 105 8.23 1.89 -13.22
C THR A 105 8.77 2.67 -14.39
N LYS A 106 9.82 2.18 -15.08
CA LYS A 106 10.32 2.86 -16.29
C LYS A 106 9.29 2.99 -17.41
N PHE A 107 8.15 2.29 -17.32
CA PHE A 107 7.10 2.35 -18.33
C PHE A 107 6.07 3.44 -18.08
N ASN A 108 5.98 3.96 -16.84
CA ASN A 108 4.90 4.87 -16.45
C ASN A 108 5.37 6.16 -15.76
N THR A 109 6.65 6.31 -15.39
CA THR A 109 7.16 7.53 -14.73
C THR A 109 6.86 8.80 -15.52
N HIS A 110 6.88 8.73 -16.85
CA HIS A 110 6.62 9.87 -17.73
C HIS A 110 5.16 10.35 -17.72
N GLU A 111 4.22 9.53 -17.22
CA GLU A 111 2.79 9.88 -17.12
C GLU A 111 2.40 10.45 -15.76
N ILE A 112 3.34 10.62 -14.81
CA ILE A 112 2.98 10.94 -13.41
C ILE A 112 2.14 12.22 -13.29
N GLY A 113 2.46 13.26 -14.01
CA GLY A 113 1.66 14.49 -14.02
C GLY A 113 0.21 14.24 -14.43
N LYS A 114 0.02 13.50 -15.53
CA LYS A 114 -1.31 13.12 -16.02
C LYS A 114 -2.04 12.19 -15.04
N ALA A 115 -1.31 11.31 -14.35
CA ALA A 115 -1.91 10.40 -13.37
C ALA A 115 -2.42 11.15 -12.14
N VAL A 116 -1.69 12.18 -11.68
CA VAL A 116 -2.15 13.06 -10.59
C VAL A 116 -3.38 13.87 -11.02
N ASP A 117 -3.36 14.46 -12.23
CA ASP A 117 -4.50 15.21 -12.77
C ASP A 117 -5.74 14.33 -12.88
N MET A 118 -5.59 13.14 -13.46
CA MET A 118 -6.65 12.15 -13.59
C MET A 118 -7.22 11.71 -12.22
N ALA A 119 -6.36 11.51 -11.21
CA ALA A 119 -6.83 11.17 -9.87
C ALA A 119 -7.73 12.26 -9.29
N TYR A 120 -7.34 13.53 -9.46
CA TYR A 120 -8.16 14.67 -9.03
C TYR A 120 -9.50 14.74 -9.79
N GLU A 121 -9.48 14.60 -11.12
CA GLU A 121 -10.68 14.59 -11.96
C GLU A 121 -11.65 13.44 -11.63
N LEU A 122 -11.11 12.32 -11.14
CA LEU A 122 -11.91 11.16 -10.66
C LEU A 122 -12.40 11.33 -9.21
N GLY A 123 -12.13 12.47 -8.56
CA GLY A 123 -12.63 12.79 -7.23
C GLY A 123 -11.79 12.25 -6.07
N ALA A 124 -10.55 11.85 -6.31
CA ALA A 124 -9.65 11.44 -5.23
C ALA A 124 -9.27 12.65 -4.34
N HIS A 125 -9.26 12.43 -3.02
CA HIS A 125 -8.79 13.44 -2.06
C HIS A 125 -7.29 13.28 -1.74
N ALA A 126 -6.69 12.15 -2.12
CA ALA A 126 -5.26 11.91 -1.95
C ALA A 126 -4.69 11.02 -3.05
N PHE A 127 -3.45 11.29 -3.41
CA PHE A 127 -2.62 10.50 -4.33
C PHE A 127 -1.36 10.06 -3.60
N TYR A 128 -1.05 8.76 -3.68
CA TYR A 128 0.09 8.15 -3.01
C TYR A 128 1.05 7.52 -4.00
N THR A 129 2.33 7.78 -3.83
CA THR A 129 3.38 7.15 -4.61
C THR A 129 4.73 7.19 -3.88
N GLY A 130 5.76 6.60 -4.47
CA GLY A 130 7.11 6.60 -3.89
C GLY A 130 8.10 5.89 -4.81
N ARG A 131 9.21 5.43 -4.25
CA ARG A 131 10.15 4.60 -5.00
C ARG A 131 9.65 3.16 -5.08
N THR A 132 9.92 2.51 -6.21
CA THR A 132 9.67 1.07 -6.37
C THR A 132 10.56 0.27 -5.41
N MET A 133 9.96 -0.70 -4.74
CA MET A 133 10.69 -1.56 -3.80
C MET A 133 11.17 -2.83 -4.48
N TYR A 134 12.40 -3.24 -4.20
CA TYR A 134 13.00 -4.50 -4.67
C TYR A 134 12.47 -5.66 -3.81
N THR A 135 11.19 -6.00 -3.96
CA THR A 135 10.54 -7.03 -3.16
C THR A 135 9.60 -7.91 -3.99
N GLY A 136 9.29 -9.10 -3.50
CA GLY A 136 8.29 -9.99 -4.07
C GLY A 136 8.58 -10.35 -5.54
N THR A 137 7.57 -10.27 -6.39
CA THR A 137 7.69 -10.60 -7.83
C THR A 137 8.55 -9.59 -8.60
N ALA A 138 8.64 -8.35 -8.14
CA ALA A 138 9.47 -7.32 -8.78
C ALA A 138 10.96 -7.69 -8.82
N VAL A 139 11.44 -8.49 -7.87
CA VAL A 139 12.82 -8.99 -7.85
C VAL A 139 13.21 -9.69 -9.15
N LYS A 140 12.31 -10.52 -9.69
CA LYS A 140 12.56 -11.32 -10.91
C LYS A 140 12.64 -10.45 -12.18
N THR A 141 11.97 -9.32 -12.17
CA THR A 141 11.82 -8.42 -13.33
C THR A 141 12.40 -7.02 -13.05
N TRP A 142 13.20 -6.88 -12.01
CA TRP A 142 13.73 -5.59 -11.56
C TRP A 142 14.41 -4.80 -12.68
N HIS A 143 15.25 -5.47 -13.47
CA HIS A 143 15.96 -4.87 -14.61
C HIS A 143 15.01 -4.33 -15.69
N LEU A 144 13.77 -4.85 -15.73
CA LEU A 144 12.71 -4.40 -16.66
C LEU A 144 11.85 -3.29 -16.03
N LEU A 145 11.70 -3.26 -14.72
CA LEU A 145 10.74 -2.39 -14.03
C LEU A 145 11.36 -1.15 -13.41
N CYS A 146 12.55 -1.26 -12.82
CA CYS A 146 13.12 -0.17 -12.02
C CYS A 146 13.40 1.07 -12.89
N PRO A 147 12.87 2.24 -12.53
CA PRO A 147 13.22 3.50 -13.18
C PRO A 147 14.71 3.80 -13.05
N SER A 148 15.27 4.51 -14.02
CA SER A 148 16.62 5.04 -13.92
C SER A 148 16.70 6.20 -12.93
N ALA A 149 17.92 6.61 -12.57
CA ALA A 149 18.12 7.77 -11.70
C ALA A 149 17.52 9.04 -12.31
N GLU A 150 17.74 9.24 -13.61
CA GLU A 150 17.20 10.38 -14.36
C GLU A 150 15.67 10.37 -14.39
N GLN A 151 15.06 9.20 -14.61
CA GLN A 151 13.60 9.05 -14.56
C GLN A 151 13.05 9.41 -13.17
N TYR A 152 13.74 9.04 -12.08
CA TYR A 152 13.31 9.43 -10.73
C TYR A 152 13.49 10.93 -10.47
N VAL A 153 14.54 11.57 -10.99
CA VAL A 153 14.71 13.03 -10.86
C VAL A 153 13.53 13.76 -11.50
N ASP A 154 13.18 13.43 -12.73
CA ASP A 154 12.03 14.04 -13.42
C ASP A 154 10.71 13.70 -12.73
N TYR A 155 10.55 12.45 -12.31
CA TYR A 155 9.36 11.95 -11.62
C TYR A 155 9.06 12.77 -10.34
N PHE A 156 10.06 12.93 -9.47
CA PHE A 156 9.87 13.68 -8.24
C PHE A 156 9.77 15.18 -8.46
N ARG A 157 10.46 15.73 -9.45
CA ARG A 157 10.27 17.14 -9.84
C ARG A 157 8.81 17.42 -10.21
N VAL A 158 8.20 16.57 -11.06
CA VAL A 158 6.78 16.72 -11.44
C VAL A 158 5.86 16.53 -10.23
N LEU A 159 6.17 15.62 -9.32
CA LEU A 159 5.37 15.43 -8.10
C LEU A 159 5.41 16.66 -7.18
N HIS A 160 6.55 17.34 -7.04
CA HIS A 160 6.64 18.60 -6.31
C HIS A 160 5.78 19.70 -6.96
N GLU A 161 5.85 19.82 -8.29
CA GLU A 161 5.03 20.77 -9.05
C GLU A 161 3.53 20.49 -8.84
N LYS A 162 3.12 19.23 -8.97
CA LYS A 162 1.73 18.80 -8.76
C LYS A 162 1.26 18.92 -7.32
N SER A 163 2.13 18.67 -6.35
CA SER A 163 1.81 18.86 -4.94
C SER A 163 1.50 20.33 -4.62
N ALA A 164 2.28 21.26 -5.18
CA ALA A 164 2.03 22.69 -5.05
C ALA A 164 0.76 23.13 -5.81
N GLU A 165 0.54 22.60 -7.03
CA GLU A 165 -0.64 22.91 -7.84
C GLU A 165 -1.94 22.50 -7.15
N TYR A 166 -1.96 21.33 -6.49
CA TYR A 166 -3.16 20.78 -5.84
C TYR A 166 -3.26 21.09 -4.34
N GLU A 167 -2.39 21.95 -3.81
CA GLU A 167 -2.43 22.33 -2.40
C GLU A 167 -3.84 22.83 -1.99
N GLY A 168 -4.33 22.30 -0.85
CA GLY A 168 -5.67 22.59 -0.34
C GLY A 168 -6.82 21.91 -1.08
N ARG A 169 -6.57 21.21 -2.21
CA ARG A 169 -7.61 20.53 -3.03
C ARG A 169 -7.47 19.02 -2.98
N MET A 170 -6.28 18.49 -3.17
CA MET A 170 -5.93 17.07 -3.08
C MET A 170 -4.53 16.93 -2.50
N ARG A 171 -4.34 15.98 -1.59
CA ARG A 171 -3.02 15.69 -1.04
C ARG A 171 -2.22 14.82 -1.99
N VAL A 172 -1.03 15.26 -2.39
CA VAL A 172 -0.07 14.46 -3.17
C VAL A 172 1.03 14.00 -2.24
N HIS A 173 0.95 12.74 -1.80
CA HIS A 173 1.92 12.10 -0.91
C HIS A 173 2.93 11.29 -1.69
N PHE A 174 4.22 11.54 -1.47
CA PHE A 174 5.27 10.75 -2.08
C PHE A 174 6.49 10.62 -1.17
N HIS A 175 7.18 9.48 -1.30
CA HIS A 175 8.40 9.18 -0.57
C HIS A 175 9.56 9.11 -1.57
N GLU A 176 10.48 10.08 -1.49
CA GLU A 176 11.68 10.12 -2.33
C GLU A 176 12.76 9.18 -1.81
N GLN A 177 12.72 8.87 -0.52
CA GLN A 177 13.69 7.99 0.12
C GLN A 177 13.39 6.53 -0.21
N GLY A 178 14.45 5.75 -0.35
CA GLY A 178 14.32 4.31 -0.56
C GLY A 178 14.03 3.56 0.73
N ILE A 179 13.65 2.29 0.58
CA ILE A 179 13.26 1.41 1.68
C ILE A 179 14.32 1.31 2.80
N LEU A 180 15.60 1.42 2.48
CA LEU A 180 16.69 1.38 3.48
C LEU A 180 16.62 2.54 4.46
N SER A 181 16.29 3.73 3.97
CA SER A 181 16.12 4.91 4.83
C SER A 181 14.97 4.71 5.81
N GLU A 182 13.86 4.15 5.33
CA GLU A 182 12.73 3.80 6.18
C GLU A 182 13.13 2.78 7.25
N MET A 183 13.87 1.72 6.88
CA MET A 183 14.30 0.71 7.85
C MET A 183 15.16 1.29 8.97
N ARG A 184 16.10 2.18 8.64
CA ARG A 184 16.93 2.88 9.65
C ARG A 184 16.05 3.67 10.64
N GLU A 185 15.08 4.38 10.11
CA GLU A 185 14.14 5.14 10.93
C GLU A 185 13.36 4.22 11.86
N ARG A 186 12.92 3.04 11.37
CA ARG A 186 12.18 2.06 12.17
C ARG A 186 13.00 1.42 13.28
N LEU A 187 14.30 1.25 13.12
CA LEU A 187 15.18 0.80 14.22
C LEU A 187 15.23 1.81 15.37
N GLN A 188 15.05 3.10 15.09
CA GLN A 188 15.03 4.15 16.10
C GLN A 188 13.62 4.45 16.62
N SER A 189 12.64 4.38 15.74
CA SER A 189 11.22 4.66 16.00
C SER A 189 10.35 3.59 15.35
N PRO A 190 10.05 2.49 16.05
CA PRO A 190 9.23 1.40 15.54
C PRO A 190 7.88 1.90 15.01
N ALA A 191 7.42 1.34 13.89
CA ALA A 191 6.10 1.65 13.37
C ALA A 191 5.01 1.13 14.31
N ALA A 192 3.92 1.87 14.42
CA ALA A 192 2.73 1.42 15.16
C ALA A 192 1.76 0.68 14.21
N LEU A 193 2.27 -0.27 13.43
CA LEU A 193 1.51 -0.99 12.40
C LEU A 193 1.85 -2.47 12.41
N LEU A 194 0.88 -3.33 12.70
CA LEU A 194 1.00 -4.78 12.57
C LEU A 194 0.52 -5.23 11.19
N ILE A 195 1.30 -6.08 10.53
CA ILE A 195 0.92 -6.71 9.27
C ILE A 195 0.50 -8.15 9.54
N VAL A 196 -0.80 -8.39 9.48
CA VAL A 196 -1.38 -9.72 9.63
C VAL A 196 -1.49 -10.38 8.25
N LEU A 197 -0.84 -11.53 8.10
CA LEU A 197 -0.90 -12.32 6.88
C LEU A 197 -2.16 -13.21 6.84
N PRO A 198 -2.62 -13.65 5.66
CA PRO A 198 -3.84 -14.47 5.54
C PRO A 198 -3.79 -15.81 6.32
N ASN A 199 -2.61 -16.31 6.64
CA ASN A 199 -2.39 -17.51 7.44
C ASN A 199 -2.30 -17.25 8.96
N GLY A 200 -2.58 -16.02 9.40
CA GLY A 200 -2.55 -15.63 10.82
C GLY A 200 -1.18 -15.26 11.37
N LEU A 201 -0.11 -15.38 10.58
CA LEU A 201 1.20 -14.90 11.00
C LEU A 201 1.24 -13.38 11.01
N VAL A 202 1.98 -12.80 11.94
CA VAL A 202 2.19 -11.35 12.03
C VAL A 202 3.61 -11.03 11.62
N LYS A 203 3.73 -10.23 10.57
CA LYS A 203 5.00 -9.81 9.99
C LYS A 203 5.42 -8.46 10.57
N LEU A 204 6.72 -8.31 10.84
CA LEU A 204 7.27 -7.08 11.41
C LEU A 204 7.04 -5.87 10.49
N ILE A 205 7.40 -6.02 9.21
CA ILE A 205 7.11 -5.06 8.14
C ILE A 205 7.27 -5.76 6.78
N ASN A 206 6.66 -5.22 5.72
CA ASN A 206 6.73 -5.82 4.38
C ASN A 206 8.17 -5.96 3.85
N ALA A 207 9.02 -5.02 4.19
CA ALA A 207 10.41 -4.95 3.71
C ALA A 207 11.39 -5.81 4.50
N LEU A 208 10.95 -6.56 5.51
CA LEU A 208 11.80 -7.47 6.30
C LEU A 208 11.19 -8.88 6.33
N PRO A 209 12.00 -9.96 6.40
CA PRO A 209 11.49 -11.33 6.40
C PRO A 209 10.97 -11.82 7.75
N PHE A 210 10.95 -10.99 8.78
CA PHE A 210 10.75 -11.39 10.16
C PHE A 210 9.27 -11.51 10.53
N ILE A 211 8.93 -12.62 11.19
CA ILE A 211 7.62 -12.92 11.77
C ILE A 211 7.72 -12.77 13.29
N CYS A 212 6.91 -11.91 13.85
CA CYS A 212 6.89 -11.59 15.29
C CYS A 212 5.72 -12.21 16.05
N GLY A 213 4.89 -13.05 15.43
CA GLY A 213 3.82 -13.75 16.11
C GLY A 213 2.89 -14.56 15.21
N ASP A 214 2.01 -15.33 15.85
CA ASP A 214 0.98 -16.17 15.21
C ASP A 214 -0.35 -16.02 15.95
N LEU A 215 -1.29 -15.26 15.38
CA LEU A 215 -2.62 -14.99 15.97
C LEU A 215 -3.47 -16.25 16.22
N ARG A 216 -3.06 -17.40 15.70
CA ARG A 216 -3.72 -18.68 16.00
C ARG A 216 -3.26 -19.31 17.32
N LYS A 217 -2.17 -18.79 17.92
CA LYS A 217 -1.51 -19.37 19.09
C LYS A 217 -1.31 -18.37 20.23
N GLU A 218 -1.19 -17.09 19.86
CA GLU A 218 -0.82 -16.00 20.79
C GLU A 218 -1.91 -14.94 20.80
N SER A 219 -2.01 -14.22 21.92
CA SER A 219 -2.87 -13.04 22.00
C SER A 219 -2.30 -11.87 21.19
N LEU A 220 -3.16 -10.98 20.71
CA LEU A 220 -2.70 -9.77 20.02
C LEU A 220 -1.83 -8.89 20.93
N GLN A 221 -2.08 -8.90 22.24
CA GLN A 221 -1.28 -8.16 23.23
C GLN A 221 0.14 -8.69 23.32
N ASP A 222 0.31 -10.03 23.38
CA ASP A 222 1.64 -10.65 23.40
C ASP A 222 2.39 -10.37 22.09
N ILE A 223 1.72 -10.52 20.96
CA ILE A 223 2.27 -10.22 19.65
C ILE A 223 2.70 -8.74 19.54
N TRP A 224 1.90 -7.82 20.09
CA TRP A 224 2.28 -6.41 20.13
C TRP A 224 3.57 -6.18 20.93
N THR A 225 3.69 -6.84 22.06
CA THR A 225 4.92 -6.79 22.87
C THR A 225 6.12 -7.36 22.11
N ASN A 226 5.94 -8.53 21.47
CA ASN A 226 6.95 -9.14 20.64
C ASN A 226 7.36 -8.22 19.47
N PHE A 227 6.39 -7.60 18.81
CA PHE A 227 6.61 -6.64 17.71
C PHE A 227 7.47 -5.45 18.17
N GLN A 228 7.16 -4.88 19.33
CA GLN A 228 7.93 -3.75 19.87
C GLN A 228 9.38 -4.14 20.19
N ASN A 229 9.56 -5.31 20.82
CA ASN A 229 10.88 -5.83 21.21
C ASN A 229 11.72 -6.25 19.98
N ALA A 230 11.07 -6.78 18.94
CA ALA A 230 11.74 -7.27 17.75
C ALA A 230 12.62 -6.20 17.07
N TRP A 231 12.24 -4.94 17.11
CA TRP A 231 13.05 -3.86 16.52
C TRP A 231 14.40 -3.64 17.21
N GLN A 232 14.58 -4.19 18.42
CA GLN A 232 15.86 -4.18 19.15
C GLN A 232 16.60 -5.52 19.04
N ASP A 233 16.05 -6.52 18.34
CA ASP A 233 16.71 -7.80 18.16
C ASP A 233 17.98 -7.64 17.33
N PRO A 234 19.15 -8.14 17.84
CA PRO A 234 20.42 -8.04 17.13
C PRO A 234 20.40 -8.62 15.72
N GLN A 235 19.58 -9.67 15.47
CA GLN A 235 19.45 -10.27 14.14
C GLN A 235 18.76 -9.32 13.16
N ILE A 236 17.74 -8.57 13.59
CA ILE A 236 17.05 -7.60 12.77
C ILE A 236 17.94 -6.38 12.52
N VAL A 237 18.59 -5.88 13.56
CA VAL A 237 19.53 -4.76 13.43
C VAL A 237 20.64 -5.11 12.42
N GLN A 238 21.23 -6.30 12.57
CA GLN A 238 22.28 -6.77 11.64
C GLN A 238 21.76 -6.94 10.23
N PHE A 239 20.55 -7.47 10.05
CA PHE A 239 19.95 -7.65 8.74
C PHE A 239 19.74 -6.30 8.02
N VAL A 240 19.26 -5.28 8.73
CA VAL A 240 19.11 -3.92 8.17
C VAL A 240 20.46 -3.34 7.77
N HIS A 241 21.49 -3.46 8.59
CA HIS A 241 22.86 -3.05 8.23
C HIS A 241 23.40 -3.80 7.03
N ASP A 242 23.13 -5.09 6.95
CA ASP A 242 23.56 -5.91 5.80
C ASP A 242 22.89 -5.49 4.50
N MET A 243 21.61 -5.07 4.55
CA MET A 243 20.91 -4.52 3.37
C MET A 243 21.54 -3.23 2.85
N GLU A 244 22.22 -2.48 3.69
CA GLU A 244 22.96 -1.27 3.28
C GLU A 244 24.14 -1.60 2.37
N ASN A 245 24.82 -2.71 2.66
CA ASN A 245 26.00 -3.17 1.92
C ASN A 245 25.62 -4.04 0.71
N ASP A 246 24.49 -4.75 0.79
CA ASP A 246 23.96 -5.59 -0.28
C ASP A 246 22.42 -5.44 -0.40
N PRO A 247 21.94 -4.49 -1.23
CA PRO A 247 20.50 -4.31 -1.47
C PRO A 247 19.78 -5.55 -2.04
N LYS A 248 20.54 -6.53 -2.58
CA LYS A 248 19.96 -7.78 -3.09
C LYS A 248 19.43 -8.69 -1.98
N LYS A 249 19.83 -8.47 -0.73
CA LYS A 249 19.24 -9.17 0.43
C LYS A 249 17.72 -9.00 0.54
N THR A 250 17.16 -7.93 -0.02
CA THR A 250 15.70 -7.75 -0.13
C THR A 250 15.03 -8.83 -0.99
N ALA A 251 15.78 -9.55 -1.83
CA ALA A 251 15.24 -10.66 -2.61
C ALA A 251 14.75 -11.84 -1.73
N ASP A 252 15.28 -11.98 -0.53
CA ASP A 252 14.98 -13.08 0.40
C ASP A 252 13.84 -12.77 1.38
N LEU A 253 13.13 -11.66 1.20
CA LEU A 253 12.02 -11.23 2.09
C LEU A 253 10.84 -12.22 2.18
N HIS A 254 10.80 -13.22 1.31
CA HIS A 254 9.84 -14.31 1.34
C HIS A 254 10.29 -15.51 2.20
N LYS A 255 11.55 -15.55 2.62
CA LYS A 255 12.10 -16.56 3.52
C LYS A 255 11.84 -16.11 4.96
N TRP A 256 10.68 -16.47 5.48
CA TRP A 256 10.24 -16.00 6.80
C TRP A 256 11.11 -16.54 7.92
N ILE A 257 11.53 -15.65 8.80
CA ILE A 257 12.35 -15.89 9.99
C ILE A 257 11.52 -15.54 11.21
N PHE A 258 11.36 -16.46 12.14
CA PHE A 258 10.64 -16.21 13.40
C PHE A 258 11.61 -15.60 14.43
N VAL A 259 11.17 -14.53 15.06
CA VAL A 259 11.89 -13.76 16.08
C VAL A 259 11.05 -13.58 17.32
#